data_4b29c33e431c2fae2a547cb82819573e
#
_entry.id   4b29c33e431c2fae2a547cb82819573e
#
_cell.length_a   1.000
_cell.length_b   1.000
_cell.length_c   1.000
_cell.angle_alpha   90.00
_cell.angle_beta   90.00
_cell.angle_gamma   90.00
#
_symmetry.space_group_name_H-M   'P 1'
#
loop_
_entity.id
_entity.type
_entity.pdbx_description
1 polymer ?
#
loop_
_entity_poly.entity_id
_entity_poly.type
_entity_poly.pdbx_seq_one_letter_code
_entity_poly.pdbx_strand_id
1 'polypeptide(L)'
;RMIYDGDILIAQKGSLKARKRRLSFKDYQVLACDINFEAPTKTEIKIEEDFSKDLEEFGQAASLALFDYKRKSRSKGFVLSLSGGADSSCIAILVAEILRNGLSELSKEALGKKLGIDIKENDTRADLTGKILQTAYQGTKNSSNETFESAKALAESIGARFYHWNIDDEVNSYVSTL
;
A
#
# COMPACT_ATOMS: atom_id res chain seq x y z
N ARG A 1 -10.94 -0.46 11.30
CA ARG A 1 -10.23 0.81 11.58
C ARG A 1 -10.41 1.71 10.37
N MET A 2 -10.64 2.99 10.59
CA MET A 2 -10.81 3.97 9.54
C MET A 2 -9.48 4.67 9.25
N ILE A 3 -9.27 5.04 8.00
CA ILE A 3 -8.28 6.03 7.59
C ILE A 3 -9.02 7.34 7.28
N TYR A 4 -8.33 8.45 7.45
CA TYR A 4 -8.83 9.76 7.08
C TYR A 4 -7.99 10.28 5.92
N ASP A 5 -8.61 10.96 4.99
CA ASP A 5 -7.90 11.52 3.84
C ASP A 5 -6.99 12.69 4.20
N GLY A 6 -7.32 13.41 5.28
CA GLY A 6 -6.51 14.53 5.78
C GLY A 6 -6.49 15.71 4.83
N ASP A 7 -7.56 15.93 4.06
CA ASP A 7 -7.63 17.06 3.13
C ASP A 7 -7.58 18.39 3.89
N ILE A 8 -6.75 19.31 3.41
CA ILE A 8 -6.63 20.67 3.93
C ILE A 8 -6.90 21.62 2.79
N LEU A 9 -7.93 22.45 2.97
CA LEU A 9 -8.38 23.42 1.99
C LEU A 9 -8.37 24.82 2.60
N ILE A 10 -7.85 25.80 1.87
CA ILE A 10 -7.99 27.21 2.21
C ILE A 10 -8.76 27.89 1.09
N ALA A 11 -9.90 28.47 1.42
CA ALA A 11 -10.76 29.16 0.44
C ALA A 11 -11.04 30.60 0.89
N GLN A 12 -11.20 31.49 -0.09
CA GLN A 12 -11.58 32.88 0.13
C GLN A 12 -12.61 33.32 -0.89
N LYS A 13 -13.74 33.86 -0.45
CA LYS A 13 -14.85 34.36 -1.29
C LYS A 13 -15.28 33.35 -2.38
N GLY A 14 -15.42 32.09 -2.00
CA GLY A 14 -15.85 31.03 -2.89
C GLY A 14 -14.78 30.48 -3.85
N SER A 15 -13.53 30.97 -3.76
CA SER A 15 -12.42 30.48 -4.57
C SER A 15 -11.40 29.74 -3.71
N LEU A 16 -10.98 28.54 -4.16
CA LEU A 16 -9.93 27.76 -3.51
C LEU A 16 -8.57 28.46 -3.70
N LYS A 17 -7.88 28.76 -2.62
CA LYS A 17 -6.57 29.43 -2.60
C LYS A 17 -5.41 28.46 -2.47
N ALA A 18 -5.58 27.44 -1.65
CA ALA A 18 -4.57 26.42 -1.49
C ALA A 18 -5.23 25.08 -1.11
N ARG A 19 -4.61 23.98 -1.52
CA ARG A 19 -4.99 22.65 -1.16
C ARG A 19 -3.72 21.82 -0.88
N LYS A 20 -3.76 21.00 0.14
CA LYS A 20 -2.68 20.06 0.46
C LYS A 20 -3.01 18.68 -0.11
N ARG A 21 -1.97 17.87 -0.33
CA ARG A 21 -2.14 16.48 -0.75
C ARG A 21 -2.86 15.68 0.34
N ARG A 22 -3.83 14.88 -0.08
CA ARG A 22 -4.54 13.92 0.78
C ARG A 22 -3.74 12.63 0.97
N LEU A 23 -4.18 11.78 1.88
CA LEU A 23 -3.67 10.42 2.09
C LEU A 23 -2.17 10.35 2.36
N SER A 24 -1.66 11.27 3.19
CA SER A 24 -0.23 11.38 3.50
C SER A 24 0.23 10.33 4.51
N PHE A 25 1.44 9.81 4.30
CA PHE A 25 2.15 8.91 5.24
C PHE A 25 2.82 9.66 6.40
N LYS A 26 2.79 11.00 6.39
CA LYS A 26 3.28 11.86 7.49
C LYS A 26 2.27 11.88 8.64
N ASP A 27 2.77 12.10 9.85
CA ASP A 27 1.91 12.17 11.04
C ASP A 27 1.05 13.44 11.06
N TYR A 28 1.54 14.52 10.44
CA TYR A 28 0.82 15.80 10.32
C TYR A 28 1.25 16.54 9.06
N GLN A 29 0.40 17.44 8.62
CA GLN A 29 0.68 18.35 7.53
C GLN A 29 0.30 19.78 7.94
N VAL A 30 1.04 20.77 7.44
CA VAL A 30 0.74 22.19 7.60
C VAL A 30 0.57 22.79 6.22
N LEU A 31 -0.47 23.58 6.03
CA LEU A 31 -0.71 24.38 4.83
C LEU A 31 -0.79 25.85 5.23
N ALA A 32 -0.03 26.69 4.56
CA ALA A 32 -0.09 28.12 4.72
C ALA A 32 -0.21 28.80 3.35
N CYS A 33 -0.96 29.88 3.27
CA CYS A 33 -0.98 30.75 2.08
C CYS A 33 -1.28 32.20 2.51
N ASP A 34 -0.86 33.13 1.68
CA ASP A 34 -1.18 34.54 1.83
C ASP A 34 -2.61 34.85 1.39
N ILE A 35 -3.34 35.56 2.23
CA ILE A 35 -4.72 35.97 1.96
C ILE A 35 -4.79 37.50 1.92
N ASN A 36 -5.20 38.06 0.79
CA ASN A 36 -5.47 39.48 0.67
C ASN A 36 -6.94 39.78 0.95
N PHE A 37 -7.22 40.46 2.05
CA PHE A 37 -8.59 40.80 2.45
C PHE A 37 -9.18 41.96 1.67
N GLU A 38 -8.33 42.87 1.16
CA GLU A 38 -8.75 44.10 0.46
C GLU A 38 -9.07 43.83 -1.02
N ALA A 39 -8.21 43.07 -1.69
CA ALA A 39 -8.35 42.75 -3.11
C ALA A 39 -8.23 41.24 -3.38
N PRO A 40 -9.24 40.44 -3.05
CA PRO A 40 -9.18 38.99 -3.26
C PRO A 40 -9.13 38.65 -4.73
N THR A 41 -8.06 38.04 -5.18
CA THR A 41 -7.93 37.48 -6.53
C THR A 41 -8.80 36.25 -6.68
N LYS A 42 -9.60 36.18 -7.73
CA LYS A 42 -10.27 34.91 -8.10
C LYS A 42 -9.22 33.98 -8.72
N THR A 43 -8.89 32.92 -8.00
CA THR A 43 -8.13 31.80 -8.58
C THR A 43 -9.10 30.63 -8.73
N GLU A 44 -9.47 30.30 -9.96
CA GLU A 44 -10.28 29.12 -10.21
C GLU A 44 -9.33 27.93 -10.31
N ILE A 45 -9.37 27.03 -9.34
CA ILE A 45 -8.77 25.70 -9.49
C ILE A 45 -9.83 24.86 -10.20
N LYS A 46 -9.60 24.55 -11.48
CA LYS A 46 -10.41 23.59 -12.21
C LYS A 46 -10.15 22.20 -11.61
N ILE A 47 -11.19 21.57 -11.12
CA ILE A 47 -11.16 20.15 -10.76
C ILE A 47 -11.43 19.41 -12.07
N GLU A 48 -10.40 18.82 -12.65
CA GLU A 48 -10.57 17.90 -13.78
C GLU A 48 -10.94 16.53 -13.19
N GLU A 49 -12.08 15.99 -13.63
CA GLU A 49 -12.43 14.59 -13.39
C GLU A 49 -11.53 13.73 -14.27
N ASP A 50 -10.59 13.04 -13.64
CA ASP A 50 -9.65 12.14 -14.30
C ASP A 50 -9.69 10.79 -13.58
N PHE A 51 -10.30 9.82 -14.21
CA PHE A 51 -10.49 8.48 -13.68
C PHE A 51 -9.16 7.77 -13.34
N SER A 52 -8.07 8.11 -14.02
CA SER A 52 -6.75 7.59 -13.68
C SER A 52 -6.28 8.07 -12.31
N LYS A 53 -6.61 9.31 -11.95
CA LYS A 53 -6.33 9.87 -10.61
C LYS A 53 -7.15 9.22 -9.51
N ASP A 54 -8.39 8.82 -9.81
CA ASP A 54 -9.24 8.10 -8.86
C ASP A 54 -8.68 6.73 -8.53
N LEU A 55 -8.15 6.01 -9.52
CA LEU A 55 -7.48 4.71 -9.32
C LEU A 55 -6.18 4.86 -8.52
N GLU A 56 -5.37 5.89 -8.81
CA GLU A 56 -4.18 6.19 -8.02
C GLU A 56 -4.53 6.53 -6.58
N GLU A 57 -5.56 7.34 -6.37
CA GLU A 57 -6.04 7.71 -5.04
C GLU A 57 -6.55 6.50 -4.27
N PHE A 58 -7.29 5.59 -4.92
CA PHE A 58 -7.69 4.33 -4.32
C PHE A 58 -6.48 3.50 -3.88
N GLY A 59 -5.47 3.35 -4.72
CA GLY A 59 -4.22 2.66 -4.40
C GLY A 59 -3.48 3.29 -3.21
N GLN A 60 -3.45 4.63 -3.14
CA GLN A 60 -2.87 5.37 -2.01
C GLN A 60 -3.67 5.13 -0.73
N ALA A 61 -5.00 5.23 -0.78
CA ALA A 61 -5.86 5.01 0.37
C ALA A 61 -5.72 3.59 0.93
N ALA A 62 -5.74 2.58 0.07
CA ALA A 62 -5.62 1.19 0.45
C ALA A 62 -4.23 0.87 1.04
N SER A 63 -3.15 1.36 0.42
CA SER A 63 -1.79 1.17 0.94
C SER A 63 -1.57 1.91 2.26
N LEU A 64 -2.13 3.13 2.43
CA LEU A 64 -2.11 3.86 3.70
C LEU A 64 -2.89 3.11 4.80
N ALA A 65 -4.03 2.50 4.46
CA ALA A 65 -4.79 1.69 5.40
C ALA A 65 -4.00 0.48 5.90
N LEU A 66 -3.31 -0.23 5.00
CA LEU A 66 -2.44 -1.35 5.34
C LEU A 66 -1.23 -0.90 6.18
N PHE A 67 -0.59 0.22 5.80
CA PHE A 67 0.50 0.83 6.56
C PHE A 67 0.07 1.15 8.00
N ASP A 68 -1.07 1.82 8.17
CA ASP A 68 -1.61 2.18 9.48
C ASP A 68 -2.02 0.94 10.29
N TYR A 69 -2.57 -0.08 9.63
CA TYR A 69 -2.89 -1.34 10.27
C TYR A 69 -1.63 -2.01 10.83
N LYS A 70 -0.58 -2.16 10.00
CA LYS A 70 0.68 -2.74 10.43
C LYS A 70 1.29 -1.97 11.61
N ARG A 71 1.34 -0.64 11.50
CA ARG A 71 1.91 0.25 12.53
C ARG A 71 1.16 0.14 13.86
N LYS A 72 -0.18 0.20 13.82
CA LYS A 72 -1.03 0.19 15.01
C LYS A 72 -1.18 -1.18 15.64
N SER A 73 -1.15 -2.25 14.84
CA SER A 73 -1.15 -3.63 15.36
C SER A 73 0.20 -4.08 15.88
N ARG A 74 1.28 -3.35 15.56
CA ARG A 74 2.66 -3.74 15.85
C ARG A 74 3.04 -5.09 15.23
N SER A 75 2.36 -5.50 14.15
CA SER A 75 2.70 -6.73 13.43
C SER A 75 4.07 -6.63 12.76
N LYS A 76 4.79 -7.74 12.67
CA LYS A 76 6.11 -7.77 12.02
C LYS A 76 6.03 -7.60 10.49
N GLY A 77 4.90 -7.96 9.89
CA GLY A 77 4.68 -7.89 8.46
C GLY A 77 3.32 -8.45 8.07
N PHE A 78 3.20 -8.77 6.80
CA PHE A 78 2.03 -9.42 6.21
C PHE A 78 2.40 -10.83 5.76
N VAL A 79 1.48 -11.76 5.93
CA VAL A 79 1.55 -13.11 5.38
C VAL A 79 0.34 -13.27 4.45
N LEU A 80 0.57 -13.68 3.23
CA LEU A 80 -0.46 -13.79 2.21
C LEU A 80 -0.38 -15.15 1.50
N SER A 81 -1.52 -15.84 1.46
CA SER A 81 -1.70 -16.97 0.54
C SER A 81 -1.85 -16.42 -0.88
N LEU A 82 -0.83 -16.60 -1.71
CA LEU A 82 -0.77 -16.07 -3.08
C LEU A 82 -1.15 -17.16 -4.05
N SER A 83 -2.40 -17.15 -4.48
CA SER A 83 -3.00 -18.23 -5.32
C SER A 83 -2.73 -18.08 -6.81
N GLY A 84 -2.15 -16.98 -7.27
CA GLY A 84 -2.07 -16.61 -8.69
C GLY A 84 -3.35 -15.99 -9.26
N GLY A 85 -4.40 -15.84 -8.44
CA GLY A 85 -5.64 -15.14 -8.80
C GLY A 85 -5.58 -13.64 -8.57
N ALA A 86 -6.55 -12.91 -9.12
CA ALA A 86 -6.59 -11.44 -9.10
C ALA A 86 -6.61 -10.83 -7.70
N ASP A 87 -7.42 -11.37 -6.78
CA ASP A 87 -7.61 -10.80 -5.43
C ASP A 87 -6.33 -10.86 -4.61
N SER A 88 -5.69 -12.03 -4.53
CA SER A 88 -4.44 -12.21 -3.80
C SER A 88 -3.30 -11.39 -4.43
N SER A 89 -3.28 -11.28 -5.75
CA SER A 89 -2.32 -10.45 -6.50
C SER A 89 -2.51 -8.97 -6.19
N CYS A 90 -3.75 -8.49 -6.17
CA CYS A 90 -4.07 -7.11 -5.80
C CYS A 90 -3.58 -6.77 -4.38
N ILE A 91 -3.84 -7.64 -3.40
CA ILE A 91 -3.39 -7.42 -2.02
C ILE A 91 -1.84 -7.39 -1.95
N ALA A 92 -1.15 -8.29 -2.65
CA ALA A 92 0.31 -8.30 -2.69
C ALA A 92 0.87 -6.97 -3.24
N ILE A 93 0.31 -6.46 -4.33
CA ILE A 93 0.67 -5.17 -4.92
C ILE A 93 0.41 -4.02 -3.94
N LEU A 94 -0.76 -3.98 -3.30
CA LEU A 94 -1.09 -2.92 -2.33
C LEU A 94 -0.14 -2.89 -1.13
N VAL A 95 0.37 -4.04 -0.68
CA VAL A 95 1.42 -4.09 0.36
C VAL A 95 2.73 -3.53 -0.17
N ALA A 96 3.13 -3.84 -1.41
CA ALA A 96 4.33 -3.26 -2.02
C ALA A 96 4.21 -1.74 -2.23
N GLU A 97 3.00 -1.24 -2.51
CA GLU A 97 2.69 0.19 -2.65
C GLU A 97 2.91 0.98 -1.35
N ILE A 98 2.84 0.35 -0.17
CA ILE A 98 3.22 1.00 1.10
C ILE A 98 4.62 1.60 1.00
N LEU A 99 5.55 0.86 0.41
CA LEU A 99 6.95 1.29 0.30
C LEU A 99 7.12 2.36 -0.77
N ARG A 100 6.44 2.24 -1.92
CA ARG A 100 6.46 3.25 -2.96
C ARG A 100 5.94 4.59 -2.45
N ASN A 101 4.76 4.59 -1.85
CA ASN A 101 4.11 5.79 -1.34
C ASN A 101 4.82 6.33 -0.09
N GLY A 102 5.23 5.46 0.83
CA GLY A 102 5.96 5.85 2.02
C GLY A 102 7.29 6.53 1.71
N LEU A 103 8.10 5.97 0.80
CA LEU A 103 9.39 6.54 0.39
C LEU A 103 9.26 7.84 -0.44
N SER A 104 8.09 8.10 -1.05
CA SER A 104 7.86 9.38 -1.72
C SER A 104 7.67 10.55 -0.76
N GLU A 105 7.34 10.28 0.50
CA GLU A 105 7.01 11.29 1.50
C GLU A 105 7.92 11.29 2.73
N LEU A 106 8.55 10.16 3.02
CA LEU A 106 9.36 9.92 4.22
C LEU A 106 10.78 9.53 3.85
N SER A 107 11.74 9.87 4.70
CA SER A 107 13.08 9.29 4.60
C SER A 107 13.05 7.78 4.89
N LYS A 108 14.05 7.04 4.42
CA LYS A 108 14.21 5.61 4.72
C LYS A 108 14.19 5.35 6.23
N GLU A 109 14.89 6.17 7.00
CA GLU A 109 14.94 6.07 8.46
C GLU A 109 13.55 6.25 9.10
N ALA A 110 12.83 7.32 8.72
CA ALA A 110 11.50 7.61 9.25
C ALA A 110 10.49 6.49 8.88
N LEU A 111 10.55 5.99 7.65
CA LEU A 111 9.71 4.87 7.20
C LEU A 111 10.04 3.58 7.96
N GLY A 112 11.32 3.26 8.12
CA GLY A 112 11.78 2.09 8.87
C GLY A 112 11.29 2.10 10.31
N LYS A 113 11.44 3.25 10.99
CA LYS A 113 10.92 3.44 12.35
C LYS A 113 9.41 3.25 12.45
N LYS A 114 8.65 3.77 11.49
CA LYS A 114 7.19 3.62 11.45
C LYS A 114 6.75 2.19 11.15
N LEU A 115 7.46 1.49 10.27
CA LEU A 115 7.20 0.09 9.93
C LEU A 115 7.81 -0.91 10.92
N GLY A 116 8.69 -0.47 11.82
CA GLY A 116 9.39 -1.36 12.74
C GLY A 116 10.33 -2.33 12.03
N ILE A 117 10.98 -1.87 10.96
CA ILE A 117 11.96 -2.63 10.17
C ILE A 117 13.29 -1.88 10.08
N ASP A 118 14.39 -2.63 10.04
CA ASP A 118 15.70 -2.06 9.74
C ASP A 118 15.84 -1.82 8.23
N ILE A 119 16.13 -0.58 7.84
CA ILE A 119 16.32 -0.17 6.44
C ILE A 119 17.77 0.29 6.28
N LYS A 120 18.53 -0.44 5.47
CA LYS A 120 19.90 -0.08 5.10
C LYS A 120 19.89 0.93 3.95
N GLU A 121 20.96 1.70 3.82
CA GLU A 121 21.08 2.73 2.78
C GLU A 121 20.94 2.14 1.36
N ASN A 122 21.53 0.98 1.13
CA ASN A 122 21.51 0.29 -0.17
C ASN A 122 20.29 -0.59 -0.41
N ASP A 123 19.35 -0.69 0.56
CA ASP A 123 18.13 -1.48 0.35
C ASP A 123 17.30 -0.89 -0.80
N THR A 124 16.95 -1.73 -1.75
CA THR A 124 15.99 -1.43 -2.81
C THR A 124 14.56 -1.56 -2.30
N ARG A 125 13.58 -1.12 -3.10
CA ARG A 125 12.17 -1.37 -2.75
C ARG A 125 11.83 -2.86 -2.67
N ALA A 126 12.43 -3.66 -3.54
CA ALA A 126 12.26 -5.11 -3.54
C ALA A 126 12.78 -5.72 -2.21
N ASP A 127 13.98 -5.32 -1.76
CA ASP A 127 14.53 -5.78 -0.48
C ASP A 127 13.60 -5.42 0.68
N LEU A 128 13.05 -4.21 0.66
CA LEU A 128 12.12 -3.75 1.70
C LEU A 128 10.78 -4.49 1.65
N THR A 129 10.28 -4.80 0.44
CA THR A 129 9.08 -5.62 0.29
C THR A 129 9.27 -6.98 0.93
N GLY A 130 10.40 -7.64 0.69
CA GLY A 130 10.74 -8.92 1.31
C GLY A 130 10.84 -8.89 2.84
N LYS A 131 11.07 -7.70 3.45
CA LYS A 131 11.06 -7.52 4.89
C LYS A 131 9.65 -7.44 5.49
N ILE A 132 8.66 -7.03 4.72
CA ILE A 132 7.28 -6.81 5.21
C ILE A 132 6.25 -7.77 4.63
N LEU A 133 6.54 -8.46 3.51
CA LEU A 133 5.60 -9.35 2.85
C LEU A 133 6.19 -10.75 2.65
N GLN A 134 5.52 -11.72 3.26
CA GLN A 134 5.76 -13.15 3.04
C GLN A 134 4.59 -13.69 2.24
N THR A 135 4.84 -14.37 1.15
CA THR A 135 3.79 -15.00 0.32
C THR A 135 4.00 -16.50 0.24
N ALA A 136 2.92 -17.25 0.22
CA ALA A 136 2.95 -18.69 0.07
C ALA A 136 1.97 -19.15 -0.99
N TYR A 137 2.43 -19.97 -1.92
CA TYR A 137 1.57 -20.75 -2.80
C TYR A 137 1.34 -22.13 -2.18
N GLN A 138 0.09 -22.43 -1.90
CA GLN A 138 -0.33 -23.68 -1.27
C GLN A 138 -0.96 -24.57 -2.37
N GLY A 139 -0.09 -25.35 -3.04
CA GLY A 139 -0.49 -26.21 -4.16
C GLY A 139 -1.02 -27.56 -3.70
N THR A 140 -1.93 -28.12 -4.48
CA THR A 140 -2.38 -29.51 -4.43
C THR A 140 -2.12 -30.18 -5.77
N LYS A 141 -2.30 -31.49 -5.86
CA LYS A 141 -2.27 -32.24 -7.12
C LYS A 141 -3.23 -31.72 -8.19
N ASN A 142 -4.26 -30.96 -7.78
CA ASN A 142 -5.26 -30.37 -8.67
C ASN A 142 -4.92 -28.92 -9.07
N SER A 143 -3.85 -28.34 -8.51
CA SER A 143 -3.43 -26.99 -8.84
C SER A 143 -2.73 -26.94 -10.20
N SER A 144 -3.02 -25.91 -11.00
CA SER A 144 -2.37 -25.76 -12.31
C SER A 144 -0.97 -25.14 -12.18
N ASN A 145 -0.08 -25.51 -13.09
CA ASN A 145 1.24 -24.91 -13.18
C ASN A 145 1.15 -23.41 -13.53
N GLU A 146 0.14 -23.00 -14.28
CA GLU A 146 -0.08 -21.60 -14.67
C GLU A 146 -0.31 -20.70 -13.45
N THR A 147 -1.15 -21.13 -12.51
CA THR A 147 -1.42 -20.34 -11.28
C THR A 147 -0.18 -20.26 -10.38
N PHE A 148 0.61 -21.33 -10.31
CA PHE A 148 1.87 -21.33 -9.59
C PHE A 148 2.87 -20.34 -10.20
N GLU A 149 3.12 -20.43 -11.52
CA GLU A 149 4.05 -19.54 -12.21
C GLU A 149 3.60 -18.07 -12.12
N SER A 150 2.30 -17.80 -12.20
CA SER A 150 1.71 -16.47 -12.03
C SER A 150 1.99 -15.91 -10.63
N ALA A 151 1.75 -16.70 -9.59
CA ALA A 151 2.02 -16.30 -8.21
C ALA A 151 3.51 -16.03 -7.98
N LYS A 152 4.37 -16.93 -8.46
CA LYS A 152 5.82 -16.82 -8.35
C LYS A 152 6.35 -15.57 -9.05
N ALA A 153 5.97 -15.36 -10.31
CA ALA A 153 6.40 -14.22 -11.11
C ALA A 153 5.99 -12.88 -10.45
N LEU A 154 4.78 -12.80 -9.91
CA LEU A 154 4.34 -11.62 -9.18
C LEU A 154 5.20 -11.40 -7.93
N ALA A 155 5.36 -12.41 -7.09
CA ALA A 155 6.14 -12.28 -5.86
C ALA A 155 7.58 -11.81 -6.15
N GLU A 156 8.23 -12.40 -7.15
CA GLU A 156 9.57 -12.01 -7.60
C GLU A 156 9.59 -10.56 -8.12
N SER A 157 8.61 -10.16 -8.92
CA SER A 157 8.54 -8.81 -9.50
C SER A 157 8.43 -7.70 -8.46
N ILE A 158 7.72 -7.94 -7.35
CA ILE A 158 7.56 -6.97 -6.25
C ILE A 158 8.59 -7.15 -5.14
N GLY A 159 9.42 -8.20 -5.19
CA GLY A 159 10.42 -8.52 -4.18
C GLY A 159 9.86 -9.15 -2.91
N ALA A 160 8.65 -9.71 -2.93
CA ALA A 160 8.11 -10.45 -1.80
C ALA A 160 8.84 -11.77 -1.59
N ARG A 161 8.96 -12.24 -0.35
CA ARG A 161 9.43 -13.59 -0.10
C ARG A 161 8.38 -14.58 -0.53
N PHE A 162 8.77 -15.57 -1.32
CA PHE A 162 7.87 -16.57 -1.88
C PHE A 162 8.19 -17.96 -1.34
N TYR A 163 7.16 -18.65 -0.85
CA TYR A 163 7.21 -20.02 -0.38
C TYR A 163 6.25 -20.87 -1.20
N HIS A 164 6.63 -22.11 -1.42
CA HIS A 164 5.77 -23.09 -2.08
C HIS A 164 5.61 -24.31 -1.17
N TRP A 165 4.36 -24.66 -0.87
CA TRP A 165 4.01 -25.84 -0.08
C TRP A 165 3.04 -26.72 -0.88
N ASN A 166 3.25 -28.03 -0.81
CA ASN A 166 2.23 -29.00 -1.17
C ASN A 166 1.41 -29.30 0.09
N ILE A 167 0.08 -29.21 -0.01
CA ILE A 167 -0.87 -29.41 1.10
C ILE A 167 -1.77 -30.62 0.87
N ASP A 168 -1.41 -31.58 -0.01
CA ASP A 168 -2.21 -32.76 -0.26
C ASP A 168 -2.40 -33.65 0.98
N ASP A 169 -1.37 -33.76 1.84
CA ASP A 169 -1.43 -34.56 3.06
C ASP A 169 -2.41 -33.95 4.08
N GLU A 170 -2.42 -32.65 4.21
CA GLU A 170 -3.37 -31.92 5.07
C GLU A 170 -4.81 -32.12 4.56
N VAL A 171 -5.03 -31.96 3.25
CA VAL A 171 -6.34 -32.17 2.62
C VAL A 171 -6.82 -33.62 2.83
N ASN A 172 -5.96 -34.60 2.60
CA ASN A 172 -6.31 -36.02 2.79
C ASN A 172 -6.62 -36.32 4.26
N SER A 173 -5.88 -35.73 5.20
CA SER A 173 -6.14 -35.86 6.63
C SER A 173 -7.53 -35.36 7.00
N TYR A 174 -7.95 -34.21 6.48
CA TYR A 174 -9.30 -33.68 6.71
C TYR A 174 -10.38 -34.59 6.11
N VAL A 175 -10.20 -35.03 4.86
CA VAL A 175 -11.16 -35.94 4.17
C VAL A 175 -11.34 -37.26 4.91
N SER A 176 -10.26 -37.82 5.47
CA SER A 176 -10.30 -39.08 6.22
C SER A 176 -11.00 -38.96 7.58
N THR A 177 -11.20 -37.75 8.08
CA THR A 177 -11.83 -37.49 9.39
C THR A 177 -13.36 -37.31 9.25
N LEU A 178 -13.86 -37.06 8.03
CA LEU A 178 -15.27 -36.92 7.69
C LEU A 178 -15.91 -38.25 7.33
#